data_a6d0185ba47226869bbfdc22ff470072
#
_entry.id   a6d0185ba47226869bbfdc22ff470072
#
_cell.length_a   1.000
_cell.length_b   1.000
_cell.length_c   1.000
_cell.angle_alpha   90.00
_cell.angle_beta   90.00
_cell.angle_gamma   90.00
#
_symmetry.space_group_name_H-M   'P 1'
#
loop_
_entity.id
_entity.type
_entity.pdbx_description
1 polymer ?
#
loop_
_entity_poly.entity_id
_entity_poly.type
_entity_poly.pdbx_seq_one_letter_code
_entity_poly.pdbx_strand_id
1 'polypeptide(L)'
;NLLTYNSGGAKVFKKNYIESINNIENVGCEKTFYILTNETRKNNNEYVKFLKIPHIFENIFFLPFTYFVVIPFLIRKYKINKIVNFCDIPIFTKIYQIFYFDWPYAVYPESVVWKKMGAYDKIYRSSKLFLFKNLINNCNLIIAQSQVISDRLKKLYDFQNVKVIKMG
;
A
#
# COMPACT_ATOMS: atom_id res chain seq x y z
N ASN A 1 5.69 -0.61 1.44
CA ASN A 1 5.06 -1.76 0.80
C ASN A 1 4.62 -1.41 -0.62
N LEU A 2 5.11 -2.14 -1.60
CA LEU A 2 4.90 -1.93 -3.04
C LEU A 2 4.44 -3.22 -3.76
N LEU A 3 3.87 -4.19 -3.05
CA LEU A 3 3.57 -5.52 -3.60
C LEU A 3 2.62 -5.49 -4.80
N THR A 4 1.48 -4.83 -4.67
CA THR A 4 0.43 -4.85 -5.71
C THR A 4 0.54 -3.71 -6.73
N TYR A 5 1.63 -2.97 -6.72
CA TYR A 5 1.83 -1.76 -7.51
C TYR A 5 2.51 -2.08 -8.86
N ASN A 6 1.81 -2.86 -9.73
CA ASN A 6 2.43 -3.50 -10.89
C ASN A 6 1.85 -3.10 -12.26
N SER A 7 0.87 -2.19 -12.34
CA SER A 7 0.20 -1.83 -13.60
C SER A 7 0.11 -0.33 -13.82
N GLY A 8 0.14 0.10 -15.09
CA GLY A 8 -0.09 1.48 -15.51
C GLY A 8 0.80 2.51 -14.81
N GLY A 9 0.21 3.63 -14.40
CA GLY A 9 0.91 4.71 -13.68
C GLY A 9 1.54 4.28 -12.36
N ALA A 10 0.97 3.27 -11.69
CA ALA A 10 1.51 2.69 -10.48
C ALA A 10 2.92 2.11 -10.69
N LYS A 11 3.18 1.49 -11.84
CA LYS A 11 4.51 0.95 -12.17
C LYS A 11 5.55 2.07 -12.32
N VAL A 12 5.18 3.16 -12.96
CA VAL A 12 6.04 4.35 -13.13
C VAL A 12 6.33 4.98 -11.78
N PHE A 13 5.31 5.17 -10.95
CA PHE A 13 5.46 5.70 -9.60
C PHE A 13 6.40 4.81 -8.76
N LYS A 14 6.19 3.49 -8.78
CA LYS A 14 7.05 2.52 -8.08
C LYS A 14 8.52 2.67 -8.51
N LYS A 15 8.78 2.79 -9.81
CA LYS A 15 10.12 2.98 -10.35
C LYS A 15 10.75 4.27 -9.80
N ASN A 16 10.07 5.40 -9.98
CA ASN A 16 10.56 6.72 -9.54
C ASN A 16 10.77 6.78 -8.02
N TYR A 17 9.85 6.18 -7.24
CA TYR A 17 9.99 6.11 -5.78
C TYR A 17 11.22 5.32 -5.34
N ILE A 18 11.49 4.17 -5.98
CA ILE A 18 12.68 3.35 -5.69
C ILE A 18 13.95 4.10 -6.09
N GLU A 19 13.96 4.75 -7.25
CA GLU A 19 15.10 5.57 -7.70
C GLU A 19 15.36 6.72 -6.73
N SER A 20 14.32 7.41 -6.27
CA SER A 20 14.45 8.49 -5.29
C SER A 20 15.03 7.99 -3.96
N ILE A 21 14.62 6.82 -3.48
CA ILE A 21 15.17 6.25 -2.24
C ILE A 21 16.63 5.83 -2.42
N ASN A 22 16.99 5.25 -3.57
CA ASN A 22 18.36 4.84 -3.86
C ASN A 22 19.30 6.04 -3.99
N ASN A 23 18.79 7.19 -4.40
CA ASN A 23 19.52 8.44 -4.55
C ASN A 23 19.54 9.29 -3.26
N ILE A 24 18.93 8.83 -2.18
CA ILE A 24 19.10 9.46 -0.86
C ILE A 24 20.56 9.24 -0.45
N GLU A 25 21.39 10.21 -0.83
CA GLU A 25 22.74 10.30 -0.32
C GLU A 25 22.71 10.52 1.18
N ASN A 26 23.60 9.85 1.89
CA ASN A 26 23.89 9.90 3.32
C ASN A 26 23.36 11.13 4.06
N VAL A 27 22.07 11.21 4.33
CA VAL A 27 21.51 12.21 5.23
C VAL A 27 21.70 11.69 6.66
N GLY A 28 22.95 11.44 7.09
CA GLY A 28 23.31 11.22 8.49
C GLY A 28 22.41 10.29 9.33
N CYS A 29 21.58 9.50 8.70
CA CYS A 29 20.57 8.66 9.35
C CYS A 29 20.98 7.19 9.22
N GLU A 30 21.34 6.54 10.30
CA GLU A 30 21.51 5.09 10.47
C GLU A 30 20.21 4.28 10.22
N LYS A 31 19.37 4.71 9.25
CA LYS A 31 18.07 4.10 8.99
C LYS A 31 18.14 3.16 7.81
N THR A 32 17.77 1.91 8.02
CA THR A 32 17.61 0.94 6.94
C THR A 32 16.19 0.99 6.39
N PHE A 33 16.06 1.13 5.07
CA PHE A 33 14.80 1.06 4.33
C PHE A 33 14.57 -0.36 3.82
N TYR A 34 13.45 -0.96 4.21
CA TYR A 34 13.02 -2.26 3.71
C TYR A 34 11.92 -2.07 2.67
N ILE A 35 12.19 -2.43 1.42
CA ILE A 35 11.24 -2.33 0.32
C ILE A 35 10.62 -3.70 0.06
N LEU A 36 9.36 -3.86 0.40
CA LEU A 36 8.61 -5.07 0.12
C LEU A 36 8.12 -5.05 -1.33
N THR A 37 8.54 -6.03 -2.13
CA THR A 37 8.26 -6.12 -3.57
C THR A 37 8.24 -7.57 -4.04
N ASN A 38 7.61 -7.82 -5.19
CA ASN A 38 7.63 -9.10 -5.87
C ASN A 38 8.74 -9.21 -6.92
N GLU A 39 9.45 -8.11 -7.21
CA GLU A 39 10.51 -8.05 -8.20
C GLU A 39 11.89 -8.24 -7.57
N THR A 40 12.81 -8.88 -8.30
CA THR A 40 14.22 -8.92 -7.94
C THR A 40 14.89 -7.68 -8.52
N ARG A 41 15.52 -6.88 -7.67
CA ARG A 41 16.26 -5.69 -8.09
C ARG A 41 17.68 -5.74 -7.51
N LYS A 42 18.66 -5.33 -8.31
CA LYS A 42 20.00 -5.04 -7.81
C LYS A 42 19.95 -3.76 -7.01
N ASN A 43 20.64 -3.73 -5.91
CA ASN A 43 20.73 -2.60 -5.01
C ASN A 43 22.18 -2.17 -4.85
N ASN A 44 22.43 -0.89 -5.06
CA ASN A 44 23.75 -0.28 -4.88
C ASN A 44 23.85 0.53 -3.58
N ASN A 45 22.75 0.63 -2.81
CA ASN A 45 22.69 1.40 -1.58
C ASN A 45 22.58 0.46 -0.38
N GLU A 46 23.56 0.49 0.52
CA GLU A 46 23.61 -0.38 1.71
C GLU A 46 22.45 -0.16 2.70
N TYR A 47 21.85 1.03 2.69
CA TYR A 47 20.71 1.39 3.56
C TYR A 47 19.37 0.92 3.00
N VAL A 48 19.31 0.40 1.78
CA VAL A 48 18.08 -0.07 1.14
C VAL A 48 18.13 -1.58 0.99
N LYS A 49 17.18 -2.31 1.53
CA LYS A 49 17.08 -3.77 1.44
C LYS A 49 15.75 -4.18 0.80
N PHE A 50 15.82 -4.95 -0.27
CA PHE A 50 14.63 -5.47 -0.94
C PHE A 50 14.18 -6.77 -0.28
N LEU A 51 12.93 -6.81 0.19
CA LEU A 51 12.28 -8.00 0.70
C LEU A 51 11.38 -8.57 -0.41
N LYS A 52 11.84 -9.63 -1.05
CA LYS A 52 11.08 -10.28 -2.11
C LYS A 52 10.02 -11.19 -1.53
N ILE A 53 8.79 -11.02 -1.99
CA ILE A 53 7.68 -11.94 -1.72
C ILE A 53 7.27 -12.62 -3.04
N PRO A 54 7.13 -13.96 -3.06
CA PRO A 54 6.65 -14.67 -4.23
C PRO A 54 5.28 -14.18 -4.71
N HIS A 55 5.06 -14.16 -6.02
CA HIS A 55 3.82 -13.70 -6.66
C HIS A 55 2.56 -14.44 -6.17
N ILE A 56 2.70 -15.69 -5.72
CA ILE A 56 1.58 -16.46 -5.18
C ILE A 56 0.88 -15.72 -4.03
N PHE A 57 1.60 -14.93 -3.23
CA PHE A 57 1.05 -14.17 -2.11
C PHE A 57 0.25 -12.92 -2.54
N GLU A 58 0.22 -12.60 -3.82
CA GLU A 58 -0.66 -11.58 -4.40
C GLU A 58 -1.99 -12.15 -4.88
N ASN A 59 -2.10 -13.47 -4.95
CA ASN A 59 -3.33 -14.15 -5.35
C ASN A 59 -4.43 -13.90 -4.30
N ILE A 60 -5.68 -13.76 -4.76
CA ILE A 60 -6.83 -13.46 -3.92
C ILE A 60 -6.99 -14.44 -2.74
N PHE A 61 -6.70 -15.72 -2.96
CA PHE A 61 -6.82 -16.77 -1.92
C PHE A 61 -5.75 -16.62 -0.84
N PHE A 62 -4.57 -16.12 -1.19
CA PHE A 62 -3.46 -15.92 -0.25
C PHE A 62 -3.40 -14.49 0.30
N LEU A 63 -4.20 -13.58 -0.23
CA LEU A 63 -4.17 -12.18 0.17
C LEU A 63 -4.41 -11.97 1.67
N PRO A 64 -5.43 -12.58 2.31
CA PRO A 64 -5.62 -12.49 3.76
C PRO A 64 -4.40 -13.02 4.53
N PHE A 65 -3.87 -14.17 4.14
CA PHE A 65 -2.69 -14.76 4.77
C PHE A 65 -1.47 -13.83 4.66
N THR A 66 -1.29 -13.21 3.50
CA THR A 66 -0.21 -12.25 3.26
C THR A 66 -0.32 -11.05 4.23
N TYR A 67 -1.49 -10.45 4.34
CA TYR A 67 -1.69 -9.24 5.14
C TYR A 67 -1.78 -9.48 6.64
N PHE A 68 -2.28 -10.64 7.07
CA PHE A 68 -2.43 -10.97 8.50
C PHE A 68 -1.27 -11.78 9.08
N VAL A 69 -0.50 -12.49 8.25
CA VAL A 69 0.57 -13.38 8.73
C VAL A 69 1.94 -12.98 8.17
N VAL A 70 2.09 -12.99 6.83
CA VAL A 70 3.42 -12.82 6.20
C VAL A 70 4.01 -11.43 6.48
N ILE A 71 3.26 -10.38 6.21
CA ILE A 71 3.74 -9.00 6.40
C ILE A 71 3.99 -8.72 7.89
N PRO A 72 3.09 -9.02 8.84
CA PRO A 72 3.37 -8.88 10.27
C PRO A 72 4.59 -9.68 10.76
N PHE A 73 4.81 -10.88 10.22
CA PHE A 73 6.01 -11.65 10.52
C PHE A 73 7.28 -10.91 10.05
N LEU A 74 7.29 -10.39 8.83
CA LEU A 74 8.44 -9.63 8.29
C LEU A 74 8.69 -8.35 9.10
N ILE A 75 7.63 -7.64 9.50
CA ILE A 75 7.72 -6.47 10.37
C ILE A 75 8.47 -6.81 11.67
N ARG A 76 8.10 -7.90 12.32
CA ARG A 76 8.75 -8.37 13.56
C ARG A 76 10.19 -8.81 13.31
N LYS A 77 10.40 -9.65 12.27
CA LYS A 77 11.72 -10.20 11.91
C LYS A 77 12.76 -9.11 11.65
N TYR A 78 12.37 -8.06 10.93
CA TYR A 78 13.26 -6.97 10.56
C TYR A 78 13.16 -5.75 11.48
N LYS A 79 12.43 -5.85 12.60
CA LYS A 79 12.23 -4.78 13.60
C LYS A 79 11.79 -3.47 12.96
N ILE A 80 10.86 -3.54 12.00
CA ILE A 80 10.32 -2.37 11.30
C ILE A 80 9.54 -1.52 12.31
N ASN A 81 9.81 -0.22 12.38
CA ASN A 81 9.17 0.71 13.32
C ASN A 81 8.23 1.74 12.65
N LYS A 82 8.29 1.88 11.34
CA LYS A 82 7.40 2.75 10.55
C LYS A 82 7.15 2.15 9.18
N ILE A 83 5.95 2.31 8.68
CA ILE A 83 5.52 1.78 7.37
C ILE A 83 4.99 2.90 6.51
N VAL A 84 5.42 2.92 5.25
CA VAL A 84 4.76 3.64 4.16
C VAL A 84 4.19 2.59 3.21
N ASN A 85 2.88 2.61 3.05
CA ASN A 85 2.15 1.60 2.28
C ASN A 85 1.47 2.23 1.07
N PHE A 86 1.83 1.78 -0.13
CA PHE A 86 1.29 2.24 -1.40
C PHE A 86 0.33 1.23 -2.05
N CYS A 87 0.05 0.11 -1.37
CA CYS A 87 -0.86 -0.91 -1.86
C CYS A 87 -2.33 -0.59 -1.56
N ASP A 88 -3.25 -1.28 -2.21
CA ASP A 88 -4.69 -1.06 -2.07
C ASP A 88 -5.27 -1.38 -0.69
N ILE A 89 -4.53 -2.11 0.16
CA ILE A 89 -4.99 -2.63 1.44
C ILE A 89 -4.04 -2.18 2.55
N PRO A 90 -4.55 -1.59 3.65
CA PRO A 90 -3.75 -1.33 4.84
C PRO A 90 -3.19 -2.62 5.46
N ILE A 91 -2.07 -2.51 6.14
CA ILE A 91 -1.41 -3.65 6.79
C ILE A 91 -1.98 -3.81 8.21
N PHE A 92 -2.24 -5.05 8.61
CA PHE A 92 -2.61 -5.39 9.99
C PHE A 92 -1.38 -5.23 10.91
N THR A 93 -1.30 -4.10 11.61
CA THR A 93 -0.17 -3.79 12.50
C THR A 93 -0.51 -2.71 13.50
N LYS A 94 0.21 -2.68 14.63
CA LYS A 94 0.19 -1.58 15.61
C LYS A 94 1.28 -0.54 15.37
N ILE A 95 2.15 -0.76 14.39
CA ILE A 95 3.25 0.14 14.06
C ILE A 95 2.70 1.35 13.28
N TYR A 96 3.34 2.51 13.45
CA TYR A 96 2.95 3.73 12.74
C TYR A 96 2.93 3.51 11.24
N GLN A 97 1.74 3.61 10.64
CA GLN A 97 1.48 3.36 9.22
C GLN A 97 0.96 4.61 8.53
N ILE A 98 1.70 5.05 7.52
CA ILE A 98 1.25 6.03 6.53
C ILE A 98 0.74 5.23 5.33
N PHE A 99 -0.51 5.44 4.96
CA PHE A 99 -1.16 4.77 3.84
C PHE A 99 -1.40 5.77 2.71
N TYR A 100 -0.81 5.52 1.55
CA TYR A 100 -1.06 6.28 0.35
C TYR A 100 -2.26 5.69 -0.40
N PHE A 101 -3.34 6.43 -0.45
CA PHE A 101 -4.59 5.98 -1.03
C PHE A 101 -4.66 6.30 -2.53
N ASP A 102 -4.62 5.26 -3.35
CA ASP A 102 -4.70 5.31 -4.82
C ASP A 102 -5.71 4.29 -5.38
N TRP A 103 -6.78 4.02 -4.63
CA TRP A 103 -7.75 3.01 -5.05
C TRP A 103 -9.19 3.56 -5.07
N PRO A 104 -9.60 4.25 -6.16
CA PRO A 104 -10.88 4.95 -6.22
C PRO A 104 -12.10 4.04 -6.03
N TYR A 105 -12.01 2.76 -6.35
CA TYR A 105 -13.12 1.82 -6.14
C TYR A 105 -13.60 1.74 -4.69
N ALA A 106 -12.73 1.97 -3.72
CA ALA A 106 -13.10 1.94 -2.32
C ALA A 106 -13.99 3.14 -1.92
N VAL A 107 -13.86 4.28 -2.60
CA VAL A 107 -14.60 5.50 -2.26
C VAL A 107 -15.74 5.83 -3.22
N TYR A 108 -15.92 5.04 -4.28
CA TYR A 108 -17.03 5.17 -5.23
C TYR A 108 -17.84 3.87 -5.36
N PRO A 109 -18.49 3.39 -4.27
CA PRO A 109 -19.26 2.14 -4.31
C PRO A 109 -20.49 2.23 -5.24
N GLU A 110 -20.98 3.44 -5.50
CA GLU A 110 -22.09 3.73 -6.41
C GLU A 110 -21.72 3.78 -7.89
N SER A 111 -20.42 3.70 -8.22
CA SER A 111 -19.94 3.84 -9.60
C SER A 111 -20.50 2.76 -10.51
N VAL A 112 -20.91 3.16 -11.71
CA VAL A 112 -21.37 2.26 -12.79
C VAL A 112 -20.32 1.19 -13.13
N VAL A 113 -19.05 1.48 -12.89
CA VAL A 113 -17.94 0.53 -13.12
C VAL A 113 -18.13 -0.77 -12.35
N TRP A 114 -18.64 -0.71 -11.11
CA TRP A 114 -18.95 -1.91 -10.32
C TRP A 114 -20.01 -2.80 -10.97
N LYS A 115 -20.98 -2.20 -11.68
CA LYS A 115 -22.04 -2.94 -12.38
C LYS A 115 -21.54 -3.60 -13.67
N LYS A 116 -20.55 -2.98 -14.32
CA LYS A 116 -19.99 -3.44 -15.61
C LYS A 116 -18.81 -4.40 -15.46
N MET A 117 -18.33 -4.64 -14.24
CA MET A 117 -17.23 -5.59 -13.99
C MET A 117 -17.63 -7.03 -14.27
N GLY A 118 -16.70 -7.81 -14.83
CA GLY A 118 -16.81 -9.25 -14.88
C GLY A 118 -16.86 -9.88 -13.48
N ALA A 119 -17.45 -11.07 -13.37
CA ALA A 119 -17.64 -11.73 -12.06
C ALA A 119 -16.34 -11.90 -11.27
N TYR A 120 -15.27 -12.32 -11.92
CA TYR A 120 -13.96 -12.50 -11.28
C TYR A 120 -13.40 -11.18 -10.72
N ASP A 121 -13.39 -10.11 -11.54
CA ASP A 121 -12.91 -8.79 -11.10
C ASP A 121 -13.74 -8.24 -9.94
N LYS A 122 -15.05 -8.46 -10.00
CA LYS A 122 -15.96 -8.03 -8.94
C LYS A 122 -15.66 -8.75 -7.61
N ILE A 123 -15.47 -10.08 -7.65
CA ILE A 123 -15.10 -10.86 -6.46
C ILE A 123 -13.74 -10.39 -5.92
N TYR A 124 -12.75 -10.27 -6.78
CA TYR A 124 -11.41 -9.81 -6.41
C TYR A 124 -11.42 -8.45 -5.72
N ARG A 125 -12.10 -7.46 -6.32
CA ARG A 125 -12.19 -6.10 -5.78
C ARG A 125 -13.05 -6.03 -4.51
N SER A 126 -14.12 -6.82 -4.44
CA SER A 126 -14.96 -6.91 -3.23
C SER A 126 -14.18 -7.49 -2.04
N SER A 127 -13.34 -8.49 -2.27
CA SER A 127 -12.47 -9.06 -1.23
C SER A 127 -11.43 -8.04 -0.75
N LYS A 128 -10.83 -7.28 -1.68
CA LYS A 128 -9.95 -6.15 -1.30
C LYS A 128 -10.70 -5.09 -0.51
N LEU A 129 -11.91 -4.73 -0.92
CA LEU A 129 -12.74 -3.74 -0.23
C LEU A 129 -13.10 -4.20 1.19
N PHE A 130 -13.41 -5.48 1.36
CA PHE A 130 -13.66 -6.05 2.68
C PHE A 130 -12.42 -5.93 3.58
N LEU A 131 -11.24 -6.29 3.09
CA LEU A 131 -9.99 -6.13 3.84
C LEU A 131 -9.69 -4.65 4.13
N PHE A 132 -9.87 -3.77 3.15
CA PHE A 132 -9.67 -2.34 3.33
C PHE A 132 -10.54 -1.79 4.47
N LYS A 133 -11.85 -2.09 4.45
CA LYS A 133 -12.79 -1.64 5.48
C LYS A 133 -12.38 -2.08 6.89
N ASN A 134 -11.92 -3.31 7.01
CA ASN A 134 -11.54 -3.87 8.33
C ASN A 134 -10.15 -3.40 8.81
N LEU A 135 -9.30 -2.94 7.90
CA LEU A 135 -7.92 -2.60 8.22
C LEU A 135 -7.62 -1.09 8.17
N ILE A 136 -8.54 -0.26 7.70
CA ILE A 136 -8.31 1.19 7.56
C ILE A 136 -7.92 1.83 8.89
N ASN A 137 -8.52 1.38 10.00
CA ASN A 137 -8.23 1.88 11.35
C ASN A 137 -6.83 1.49 11.88
N ASN A 138 -6.09 0.63 11.16
CA ASN A 138 -4.68 0.38 11.45
C ASN A 138 -3.75 1.46 10.86
N CYS A 139 -4.30 2.40 10.06
CA CYS A 139 -3.55 3.52 9.55
C CYS A 139 -3.49 4.64 10.59
N ASN A 140 -2.33 5.27 10.73
CA ASN A 140 -2.18 6.48 11.53
C ASN A 140 -2.42 7.73 10.70
N LEU A 141 -2.12 7.67 9.41
CA LEU A 141 -2.30 8.75 8.46
C LEU A 141 -2.64 8.17 7.08
N ILE A 142 -3.65 8.73 6.42
CA ILE A 142 -3.92 8.46 5.01
C ILE A 142 -3.52 9.69 4.18
N ILE A 143 -2.78 9.45 3.11
CA ILE A 143 -2.47 10.47 2.09
C ILE A 143 -3.42 10.26 0.92
N ALA A 144 -4.23 11.26 0.63
CA ALA A 144 -5.16 11.29 -0.50
C ALA A 144 -4.67 12.25 -1.59
N GLN A 145 -4.98 11.96 -2.85
CA GLN A 145 -4.56 12.76 -4.01
C GLN A 145 -5.43 14.00 -4.21
N SER A 146 -6.64 14.04 -3.64
CA SER A 146 -7.57 15.16 -3.78
C SER A 146 -8.45 15.34 -2.56
N GLN A 147 -9.01 16.56 -2.42
CA GLN A 147 -9.95 16.87 -1.35
C GLN A 147 -11.21 16.00 -1.44
N VAL A 148 -11.72 15.75 -2.64
CA VAL A 148 -12.90 14.91 -2.86
C VAL A 148 -12.69 13.49 -2.30
N ILE A 149 -11.53 12.89 -2.55
CA ILE A 149 -11.20 11.57 -2.00
C ILE A 149 -11.07 11.63 -0.48
N SER A 150 -10.45 12.67 0.07
CA SER A 150 -10.35 12.88 1.52
C SER A 150 -11.72 12.94 2.17
N ASP A 151 -12.64 13.74 1.64
CA ASP A 151 -13.99 13.90 2.19
C ASP A 151 -14.80 12.59 2.10
N ARG A 152 -14.63 11.83 1.00
CA ARG A 152 -15.28 10.52 0.87
C ARG A 152 -14.72 9.49 1.85
N LEU A 153 -13.40 9.46 2.08
CA LEU A 153 -12.80 8.59 3.09
C LEU A 153 -13.35 8.89 4.49
N LYS A 154 -13.42 10.16 4.86
CA LYS A 154 -14.00 10.59 6.13
C LYS A 154 -15.46 10.18 6.26
N LYS A 155 -16.25 10.40 5.21
CA LYS A 155 -17.69 10.10 5.21
C LYS A 155 -18.00 8.60 5.23
N LEU A 156 -17.28 7.79 4.45
CA LEU A 156 -17.60 6.37 4.25
C LEU A 156 -16.98 5.47 5.31
N TYR A 157 -15.85 5.87 5.89
CA TYR A 157 -15.07 5.02 6.80
C TYR A 157 -14.86 5.65 8.17
N ASP A 158 -15.39 6.85 8.41
CA ASP A 158 -15.20 7.61 9.65
C ASP A 158 -13.71 7.80 10.02
N PHE A 159 -12.83 7.86 9.01
CA PHE A 159 -11.41 8.01 9.21
C PHE A 159 -10.98 9.47 9.05
N GLN A 160 -10.65 10.15 10.15
CA GLN A 160 -10.45 11.60 10.16
C GLN A 160 -9.04 12.07 9.77
N ASN A 161 -8.01 11.26 10.02
CA ASN A 161 -6.62 11.68 9.81
C ASN A 161 -6.18 11.50 8.34
N VAL A 162 -6.76 12.30 7.45
CA VAL A 162 -6.46 12.31 6.02
C VAL A 162 -5.77 13.61 5.63
N LYS A 163 -4.58 13.51 5.01
CA LYS A 163 -3.84 14.62 4.43
C LYS A 163 -3.92 14.60 2.91
N VAL A 164 -4.21 15.72 2.30
CA VAL A 164 -4.23 15.85 0.84
C VAL A 164 -2.85 16.29 0.36
N ILE A 165 -2.28 15.52 -0.59
CA ILE A 165 -1.05 15.89 -1.30
C ILE A 165 -1.39 15.84 -2.79
N LYS A 166 -1.45 17.02 -3.43
CA LYS A 166 -1.63 17.10 -4.87
C LYS A 166 -0.36 16.59 -5.55
N MET A 167 -0.51 15.64 -6.44
CA MET A 167 0.57 15.26 -7.35
C MET A 167 0.58 16.27 -8.48
N GLY A 168 1.70 17.00 -8.65
CA GLY A 168 1.93 17.90 -9.78
C GLY A 168 2.16 17.13 -11.07
#